data_d01970e85262df0437436879935829ec
#
_entry.id   d01970e85262df0437436879935829ec
#
_cell.length_a   1.000
_cell.length_b   1.000
_cell.length_c   1.000
_cell.angle_alpha   90.00
_cell.angle_beta   90.00
_cell.angle_gamma   90.00
#
_symmetry.space_group_name_H-M   'P 1'
#
loop_
_entity.id
_entity.type
_entity.pdbx_description
1 polymer ?
#
loop_
_entity_poly.entity_id
_entity_poly.type
_entity_poly.pdbx_seq_one_letter_code
_entity_poly.pdbx_strand_id
1 'polypeptide(L)'
;MANYYTILTGQPPLKLNDVATRASLVQLKPVVTEAASGTDARYVADFFLKFDCLNLVRLLKNPEAQQLDPRGNLSRDQLEELIQGERGTGWYVEDVPAFLKDFADIYQQRAEQRNYFPEDDILLSYYNYTIRTDQAELRAWYQLNLDLQSLMTALVARKNGWNVADYLTGEGEFFDTLRTSTAPDFGLAASMPFVADVIKIADETDPVEKEKKMDALKWAWLDEHTFFDPFDITALIAYLARTELLDRWALLDVEQGKARFTEIIENLRGEARVPEEFVRK
;
A
#
# COMPACT_ATOMS: atom_id res chain seq x y z
N MET A 1 -3.09 21.36 -19.34
CA MET A 1 -2.91 20.68 -18.04
C MET A 1 -4.02 21.18 -17.13
N ALA A 2 -4.74 20.28 -16.46
CA ALA A 2 -5.69 20.68 -15.44
C ALA A 2 -4.91 21.27 -14.25
N ASN A 3 -5.50 22.27 -13.60
CA ASN A 3 -4.89 22.92 -12.46
C ASN A 3 -5.71 22.63 -11.22
N TYR A 4 -5.13 21.91 -10.26
CA TYR A 4 -5.76 21.47 -9.03
C TYR A 4 -5.61 22.48 -7.87
N TYR A 5 -5.32 23.74 -8.20
CA TYR A 5 -5.11 24.82 -7.24
C TYR A 5 -6.21 24.88 -6.17
N THR A 6 -7.48 24.92 -6.59
CA THR A 6 -8.61 25.04 -5.65
C THR A 6 -8.73 23.86 -4.70
N ILE A 7 -8.45 22.64 -5.18
CA ILE A 7 -8.48 21.44 -4.34
C ILE A 7 -7.34 21.49 -3.34
N LEU A 8 -6.11 21.69 -3.81
CA LEU A 8 -4.91 21.61 -2.98
C LEU A 8 -4.82 22.75 -1.96
N THR A 9 -5.22 23.99 -2.33
CA THR A 9 -5.23 25.11 -1.38
C THR A 9 -6.41 25.08 -0.40
N GLY A 10 -7.48 24.36 -0.74
CA GLY A 10 -8.60 24.11 0.17
C GLY A 10 -8.32 23.04 1.22
N GLN A 11 -7.21 22.31 1.10
CA GLN A 11 -6.81 21.29 2.06
C GLN A 11 -5.75 21.82 3.05
N PRO A 12 -5.72 21.30 4.30
CA PRO A 12 -4.68 21.67 5.23
C PRO A 12 -3.30 21.17 4.76
N PRO A 13 -2.22 21.91 5.06
CA PRO A 13 -0.87 21.41 4.81
C PRO A 13 -0.60 20.16 5.65
N LEU A 14 -0.11 19.11 5.01
CA LEU A 14 0.20 17.85 5.66
C LEU A 14 1.61 17.86 6.26
N LYS A 15 1.78 17.24 7.43
CA LYS A 15 3.07 16.98 8.05
C LYS A 15 3.12 15.53 8.50
N LEU A 16 4.27 14.89 8.35
CA LEU A 16 4.44 13.46 8.61
C LEU A 16 3.99 13.01 10.02
N ASN A 17 4.03 13.89 11.01
CA ASN A 17 3.67 13.57 12.39
C ASN A 17 2.30 14.17 12.81
N ASP A 18 1.52 14.69 11.87
CA ASP A 18 0.26 15.36 12.16
C ASP A 18 -0.94 14.50 11.76
N VAL A 19 -1.52 13.82 12.73
CA VAL A 19 -2.61 12.85 12.49
C VAL A 19 -4.00 13.48 12.65
N ALA A 20 -4.11 14.70 13.22
CA ALA A 20 -5.35 15.07 13.92
C ALA A 20 -6.43 15.85 13.13
N THR A 21 -6.15 16.51 12.01
CA THR A 21 -7.13 17.48 11.43
C THR A 21 -7.15 17.53 9.90
N ARG A 22 -7.18 16.40 9.24
CA ARG A 22 -7.20 16.32 7.78
C ARG A 22 -8.36 15.48 7.26
N ALA A 23 -8.76 15.70 6.01
CA ALA A 23 -9.64 14.78 5.32
C ALA A 23 -8.91 13.43 5.09
N SER A 24 -9.59 12.33 5.36
CA SER A 24 -9.06 11.00 5.05
C SER A 24 -9.07 10.74 3.53
N LEU A 25 -8.31 9.76 3.10
CA LEU A 25 -8.29 9.37 1.69
C LEU A 25 -9.69 8.94 1.18
N VAL A 26 -10.51 8.34 2.05
CA VAL A 26 -11.92 8.00 1.74
C VAL A 26 -12.75 9.25 1.43
N GLN A 27 -12.53 10.33 2.18
CA GLN A 27 -13.25 11.60 1.98
C GLN A 27 -12.74 12.37 0.75
N LEU A 28 -11.45 12.29 0.45
CA LEU A 28 -10.84 12.97 -0.69
C LEU A 28 -11.17 12.30 -2.02
N LYS A 29 -11.32 10.98 -2.04
CA LYS A 29 -11.55 10.22 -3.27
C LYS A 29 -12.67 10.79 -4.16
N PRO A 30 -13.91 11.00 -3.67
CA PRO A 30 -14.98 11.53 -4.52
C PRO A 30 -14.65 12.92 -5.07
N VAL A 31 -14.01 13.79 -4.27
CA VAL A 31 -13.64 15.16 -4.67
C VAL A 31 -12.63 15.15 -5.82
N VAL A 32 -11.58 14.34 -5.70
CA VAL A 32 -10.52 14.28 -6.71
C VAL A 32 -10.98 13.53 -7.97
N THR A 33 -11.83 12.53 -7.83
CA THR A 33 -12.40 11.79 -8.97
C THR A 33 -13.34 12.68 -9.80
N GLU A 34 -14.17 13.51 -9.15
CA GLU A 34 -15.04 14.47 -9.83
C GLU A 34 -14.25 15.56 -10.56
N ALA A 35 -13.15 16.00 -9.97
CA ALA A 35 -12.35 17.10 -10.53
C ALA A 35 -11.40 16.64 -11.66
N ALA A 36 -10.97 15.40 -11.64
CA ALA A 36 -10.06 14.86 -12.64
C ALA A 36 -10.80 14.53 -13.95
N SER A 37 -10.18 14.81 -15.07
CA SER A 37 -10.77 14.53 -16.39
C SER A 37 -9.71 14.08 -17.40
N GLY A 38 -10.13 13.39 -18.46
CA GLY A 38 -9.23 12.90 -19.50
C GLY A 38 -8.14 11.99 -18.92
N THR A 39 -6.90 12.24 -19.26
CA THR A 39 -5.75 11.44 -18.80
C THR A 39 -5.55 11.51 -17.29
N ASP A 40 -5.83 12.67 -16.66
CA ASP A 40 -5.67 12.85 -15.23
C ASP A 40 -6.64 11.97 -14.42
N ALA A 41 -7.86 11.73 -14.96
CA ALA A 41 -8.82 10.81 -14.33
C ALA A 41 -8.26 9.37 -14.27
N ARG A 42 -7.51 8.95 -15.30
CA ARG A 42 -6.82 7.66 -15.30
C ARG A 42 -5.74 7.62 -14.22
N TYR A 43 -4.92 8.65 -14.06
CA TYR A 43 -3.89 8.68 -13.03
C TYR A 43 -4.48 8.62 -11.61
N VAL A 44 -5.60 9.30 -11.38
CA VAL A 44 -6.35 9.21 -10.12
C VAL A 44 -6.89 7.80 -9.92
N ALA A 45 -7.49 7.19 -10.95
CA ALA A 45 -7.98 5.81 -10.87
C ALA A 45 -6.84 4.81 -10.62
N ASP A 46 -5.71 4.96 -11.29
CA ASP A 46 -4.52 4.12 -11.11
C ASP A 46 -3.95 4.22 -9.68
N PHE A 47 -4.01 5.40 -9.05
CA PHE A 47 -3.61 5.55 -7.65
C PHE A 47 -4.48 4.73 -6.69
N PHE A 48 -5.80 4.73 -6.91
CA PHE A 48 -6.74 3.97 -6.06
C PHE A 48 -6.80 2.47 -6.41
N LEU A 49 -6.35 2.06 -7.58
CA LEU A 49 -6.39 0.68 -8.08
C LEU A 49 -5.72 -0.34 -7.13
N LYS A 50 -4.71 0.06 -6.36
CA LYS A 50 -4.08 -0.82 -5.36
C LYS A 50 -5.07 -1.33 -4.30
N PHE A 51 -6.09 -0.55 -3.98
CA PHE A 51 -7.13 -0.97 -3.04
C PHE A 51 -8.07 -1.99 -3.67
N ASP A 52 -8.31 -1.90 -4.99
CA ASP A 52 -9.02 -2.93 -5.74
C ASP A 52 -8.22 -4.24 -5.76
N CYS A 53 -6.91 -4.17 -5.94
CA CYS A 53 -6.01 -5.31 -5.85
C CYS A 53 -6.14 -6.03 -4.50
N LEU A 54 -6.09 -5.29 -3.40
CA LEU A 54 -6.21 -5.85 -2.05
C LEU A 54 -7.62 -6.36 -1.75
N ASN A 55 -8.65 -5.69 -2.26
CA ASN A 55 -10.04 -6.14 -2.17
C ASN A 55 -10.25 -7.45 -2.93
N LEU A 56 -9.67 -7.58 -4.13
CA LEU A 56 -9.72 -8.80 -4.93
C LEU A 56 -9.10 -9.98 -4.16
N VAL A 57 -7.90 -9.80 -3.60
CA VAL A 57 -7.26 -10.85 -2.78
C VAL A 57 -8.12 -11.21 -1.56
N ARG A 58 -8.72 -10.21 -0.91
CA ARG A 58 -9.60 -10.44 0.24
C ARG A 58 -10.81 -11.31 -0.13
N LEU A 59 -11.45 -11.07 -1.28
CA LEU A 59 -12.57 -11.87 -1.75
C LEU A 59 -12.13 -13.27 -2.20
N LEU A 60 -10.98 -13.40 -2.86
CA LEU A 60 -10.41 -14.69 -3.25
C LEU A 60 -10.06 -15.57 -2.03
N LYS A 61 -9.58 -14.97 -0.93
CA LYS A 61 -9.30 -15.66 0.34
C LYS A 61 -10.58 -15.97 1.13
N ASN A 62 -11.52 -15.06 1.11
CA ASN A 62 -12.78 -15.17 1.84
C ASN A 62 -13.93 -14.54 1.04
N PRO A 63 -14.66 -15.32 0.24
CA PRO A 63 -15.80 -14.83 -0.56
C PRO A 63 -16.89 -14.17 0.28
N GLU A 64 -17.05 -14.55 1.55
CA GLU A 64 -18.04 -14.01 2.48
C GLU A 64 -17.55 -12.75 3.22
N ALA A 65 -16.38 -12.21 2.87
CA ALA A 65 -15.85 -11.00 3.52
C ALA A 65 -16.83 -9.83 3.41
N GLN A 66 -17.38 -9.37 4.54
CA GLN A 66 -18.44 -8.34 4.56
C GLN A 66 -17.93 -6.94 4.21
N GLN A 67 -16.69 -6.61 4.58
CA GLN A 67 -16.14 -5.28 4.40
C GLN A 67 -15.00 -5.31 3.38
N LEU A 68 -15.14 -4.52 2.34
CA LEU A 68 -14.05 -4.17 1.42
C LEU A 68 -13.53 -2.77 1.75
N ASP A 69 -12.31 -2.50 1.33
CA ASP A 69 -11.73 -1.17 1.47
C ASP A 69 -12.49 -0.18 0.56
N PRO A 70 -13.14 0.85 1.12
CA PRO A 70 -13.96 1.80 0.35
C PRO A 70 -13.12 2.70 -0.58
N ARG A 71 -11.80 2.65 -0.47
CA ARG A 71 -10.90 3.40 -1.35
C ARG A 71 -10.77 2.77 -2.74
N GLY A 72 -11.11 1.50 -2.92
CA GLY A 72 -11.13 0.84 -4.24
C GLY A 72 -12.10 1.51 -5.21
N ASN A 73 -11.85 1.39 -6.52
CA ASN A 73 -12.70 1.92 -7.59
C ASN A 73 -13.85 0.97 -7.92
N LEU A 74 -13.63 -0.32 -7.74
CA LEU A 74 -14.56 -1.36 -8.11
C LEU A 74 -15.52 -1.68 -6.97
N SER A 75 -16.80 -1.87 -7.31
CA SER A 75 -17.79 -2.39 -6.39
C SER A 75 -17.55 -3.88 -6.10
N ARG A 76 -18.19 -4.38 -5.04
CA ARG A 76 -18.18 -5.81 -4.74
C ARG A 76 -18.67 -6.64 -5.94
N ASP A 77 -19.80 -6.27 -6.54
CA ASP A 77 -20.40 -7.00 -7.67
C ASP A 77 -19.43 -7.07 -8.85
N GLN A 78 -18.71 -5.98 -9.14
CA GLN A 78 -17.69 -5.94 -10.20
C GLN A 78 -16.50 -6.86 -9.89
N LEU A 79 -16.05 -6.92 -8.63
CA LEU A 79 -14.96 -7.82 -8.22
C LEU A 79 -15.40 -9.28 -8.25
N GLU A 80 -16.62 -9.59 -7.80
CA GLU A 80 -17.18 -10.95 -7.86
C GLU A 80 -17.40 -11.40 -9.31
N GLU A 81 -17.87 -10.52 -10.17
CA GLU A 81 -17.99 -10.77 -11.59
C GLU A 81 -16.63 -11.02 -12.24
N LEU A 82 -15.59 -10.26 -11.85
CA LEU A 82 -14.21 -10.46 -12.28
C LEU A 82 -13.66 -11.84 -11.85
N ILE A 83 -14.01 -12.31 -10.66
CA ILE A 83 -13.60 -13.64 -10.17
C ILE A 83 -14.31 -14.77 -10.92
N GLN A 84 -15.61 -14.62 -11.18
CA GLN A 84 -16.46 -15.68 -11.75
C GLN A 84 -16.47 -15.69 -13.29
N GLY A 85 -16.18 -14.55 -13.92
CA GLY A 85 -16.23 -14.40 -15.36
C GLY A 85 -15.22 -15.28 -16.09
N GLU A 86 -15.66 -16.00 -17.15
CA GLU A 86 -14.77 -16.76 -18.03
C GLU A 86 -14.15 -15.85 -19.09
N ARG A 87 -12.85 -16.00 -19.37
CA ARG A 87 -12.19 -15.32 -20.49
C ARG A 87 -12.88 -15.70 -21.80
N GLY A 88 -13.27 -14.70 -22.58
CA GLY A 88 -13.84 -14.91 -23.92
C GLY A 88 -15.36 -15.02 -23.99
N THR A 89 -16.10 -14.91 -22.88
CA THR A 89 -17.58 -14.93 -22.87
C THR A 89 -18.21 -13.56 -23.16
N GLY A 90 -17.44 -12.58 -23.64
CA GLY A 90 -17.93 -11.21 -23.90
C GLY A 90 -18.05 -10.35 -22.64
N TRP A 91 -17.50 -10.84 -21.54
CA TRP A 91 -17.46 -10.15 -20.28
C TRP A 91 -16.42 -9.02 -20.33
N TYR A 92 -16.87 -7.82 -20.10
CA TYR A 92 -16.05 -6.63 -20.04
C TYR A 92 -16.58 -5.75 -18.91
N VAL A 93 -15.84 -5.66 -17.81
CA VAL A 93 -15.93 -4.45 -17.01
C VAL A 93 -15.07 -3.43 -17.75
N GLU A 94 -15.73 -2.47 -18.37
CA GLU A 94 -15.10 -1.40 -19.11
C GLU A 94 -14.08 -0.73 -18.18
N ASP A 95 -12.85 -0.50 -18.65
CA ASP A 95 -11.76 0.15 -17.92
C ASP A 95 -11.07 -0.64 -16.78
N VAL A 96 -11.33 -1.93 -16.59
CA VAL A 96 -10.56 -2.73 -15.62
C VAL A 96 -9.27 -3.27 -16.24
N PRO A 97 -8.10 -3.01 -15.63
CA PRO A 97 -6.83 -3.53 -16.11
C PRO A 97 -6.80 -5.06 -16.17
N ALA A 98 -6.35 -5.61 -17.31
CA ALA A 98 -6.39 -7.04 -17.58
C ALA A 98 -5.65 -7.90 -16.54
N PHE A 99 -4.61 -7.36 -15.89
CA PHE A 99 -3.84 -8.08 -14.89
C PHE A 99 -4.65 -8.51 -13.67
N LEU A 100 -5.74 -7.78 -13.33
CA LEU A 100 -6.64 -8.19 -12.22
C LEU A 100 -7.35 -9.50 -12.55
N LYS A 101 -7.85 -9.62 -13.80
CA LYS A 101 -8.47 -10.86 -14.26
C LYS A 101 -7.45 -11.98 -14.38
N ASP A 102 -6.26 -11.68 -14.92
CA ASP A 102 -5.16 -12.64 -15.03
C ASP A 102 -4.78 -13.21 -13.65
N PHE A 103 -4.72 -12.34 -12.66
CA PHE A 103 -4.44 -12.73 -11.28
C PHE A 103 -5.53 -13.63 -10.69
N ALA A 104 -6.82 -13.24 -10.86
CA ALA A 104 -7.94 -14.04 -10.36
C ALA A 104 -7.95 -15.45 -10.97
N ASP A 105 -7.69 -15.57 -12.28
CA ASP A 105 -7.69 -16.84 -13.00
C ASP A 105 -6.61 -17.82 -12.54
N ILE A 106 -5.44 -17.31 -12.14
CA ILE A 106 -4.31 -18.14 -11.72
C ILE A 106 -4.22 -18.32 -10.20
N TYR A 107 -5.00 -17.56 -9.42
CA TYR A 107 -4.93 -17.54 -7.96
C TYR A 107 -5.08 -18.94 -7.35
N GLN A 108 -6.09 -19.71 -7.77
CA GLN A 108 -6.36 -21.04 -7.22
C GLN A 108 -5.14 -21.99 -7.38
N GLN A 109 -4.46 -21.92 -8.52
CA GLN A 109 -3.28 -22.76 -8.79
C GLN A 109 -2.05 -22.34 -7.95
N ARG A 110 -1.95 -21.03 -7.65
CA ARG A 110 -0.83 -20.48 -6.88
C ARG A 110 -1.07 -20.55 -5.37
N ALA A 111 -2.31 -20.47 -4.92
CA ALA A 111 -2.68 -20.44 -3.50
C ALA A 111 -2.19 -21.71 -2.73
N GLU A 112 -2.01 -22.82 -3.41
CA GLU A 112 -1.48 -24.07 -2.84
C GLU A 112 0.06 -24.11 -2.76
N GLN A 113 0.75 -23.16 -3.37
CA GLN A 113 2.21 -23.12 -3.38
C GLN A 113 2.75 -22.70 -2.01
N ARG A 114 3.85 -23.35 -1.60
CA ARG A 114 4.56 -22.95 -0.38
C ARG A 114 5.17 -21.57 -0.56
N ASN A 115 5.04 -20.71 0.46
CA ASN A 115 5.54 -19.33 0.48
C ASN A 115 4.89 -18.42 -0.59
N TYR A 116 3.63 -18.66 -0.96
CA TYR A 116 2.88 -17.78 -1.83
C TYR A 116 2.21 -16.66 -1.01
N PHE A 117 2.52 -15.43 -1.36
CA PHE A 117 1.99 -14.20 -0.76
C PHE A 117 1.17 -13.45 -1.80
N PRO A 118 -0.15 -13.70 -1.89
CA PRO A 118 -0.99 -13.14 -2.96
C PRO A 118 -1.06 -11.61 -2.94
N GLU A 119 -0.95 -10.97 -1.77
CA GLU A 119 -0.89 -9.52 -1.65
C GLU A 119 0.36 -8.95 -2.34
N ASP A 120 1.52 -9.58 -2.15
CA ASP A 120 2.77 -9.15 -2.77
C ASP A 120 2.75 -9.39 -4.28
N ASP A 121 2.21 -10.53 -4.74
CA ASP A 121 2.12 -10.88 -6.16
C ASP A 121 1.19 -9.93 -6.93
N ILE A 122 0.02 -9.60 -6.38
CA ILE A 122 -0.88 -8.65 -7.03
C ILE A 122 -0.35 -7.22 -6.99
N LEU A 123 0.33 -6.81 -5.91
CA LEU A 123 0.96 -5.50 -5.83
C LEU A 123 2.13 -5.37 -6.80
N LEU A 124 2.91 -6.43 -7.02
CA LEU A 124 3.90 -6.45 -8.10
C LEU A 124 3.24 -6.23 -9.47
N SER A 125 2.13 -6.90 -9.75
CA SER A 125 1.37 -6.74 -10.99
C SER A 125 0.82 -5.32 -11.13
N TYR A 126 0.33 -4.73 -10.04
CA TYR A 126 -0.10 -3.33 -9.97
C TYR A 126 1.04 -2.36 -10.30
N TYR A 127 2.22 -2.53 -9.69
CA TYR A 127 3.36 -1.67 -10.00
C TYR A 127 3.84 -1.86 -11.44
N ASN A 128 3.92 -3.08 -11.94
CA ASN A 128 4.26 -3.36 -13.34
C ASN A 128 3.28 -2.74 -14.34
N TYR A 129 2.03 -2.54 -13.94
CA TYR A 129 1.03 -1.82 -14.73
C TYR A 129 1.26 -0.30 -14.63
N THR A 130 1.37 0.26 -13.42
CA THR A 130 1.40 1.70 -13.18
C THR A 130 2.71 2.37 -13.60
N ILE A 131 3.86 1.67 -13.58
CA ILE A 131 5.13 2.19 -14.10
C ILE A 131 5.13 2.40 -15.63
N ARG A 132 4.11 1.91 -16.34
CA ARG A 132 3.95 2.16 -17.79
C ARG A 132 3.28 3.50 -18.11
N THR A 133 2.91 4.27 -17.07
CA THR A 133 2.34 5.61 -17.24
C THR A 133 3.27 6.51 -18.06
N ASP A 134 2.71 7.39 -18.84
CA ASP A 134 3.44 8.40 -19.64
C ASP A 134 3.91 9.59 -18.80
N GLN A 135 3.31 9.81 -17.61
CA GLN A 135 3.72 10.87 -16.68
C GLN A 135 4.99 10.43 -15.89
N ALA A 136 6.09 11.15 -16.10
CA ALA A 136 7.42 10.75 -15.62
C ALA A 136 7.51 10.67 -14.09
N GLU A 137 6.98 11.67 -13.37
CA GLU A 137 7.05 11.73 -11.90
C GLU A 137 6.18 10.64 -11.26
N LEU A 138 4.99 10.36 -11.82
CA LEU A 138 4.14 9.26 -11.34
C LEU A 138 4.80 7.91 -11.58
N ARG A 139 5.44 7.74 -12.74
CA ARG A 139 6.23 6.53 -13.03
C ARG A 139 7.34 6.34 -12.00
N ALA A 140 8.09 7.41 -11.70
CA ALA A 140 9.16 7.37 -10.73
C ALA A 140 8.65 7.05 -9.30
N TRP A 141 7.49 7.57 -8.93
CA TRP A 141 6.83 7.23 -7.65
C TRP A 141 6.47 5.75 -7.54
N TYR A 142 5.84 5.19 -8.58
CA TYR A 142 5.48 3.77 -8.58
C TYR A 142 6.72 2.87 -8.60
N GLN A 143 7.75 3.25 -9.38
CA GLN A 143 9.02 2.54 -9.41
C GLN A 143 9.71 2.56 -8.05
N LEU A 144 9.78 3.71 -7.37
CA LEU A 144 10.33 3.82 -6.02
C LEU A 144 9.63 2.86 -5.05
N ASN A 145 8.30 2.80 -5.06
CA ASN A 145 7.57 1.92 -4.16
C ASN A 145 7.84 0.44 -4.45
N LEU A 146 7.94 0.04 -5.72
CA LEU A 146 8.34 -1.30 -6.13
C LEU A 146 9.74 -1.65 -5.63
N ASP A 147 10.70 -0.74 -5.86
CA ASP A 147 12.10 -0.93 -5.48
C ASP A 147 12.25 -1.04 -3.95
N LEU A 148 11.60 -0.16 -3.20
CA LEU A 148 11.61 -0.17 -1.73
C LEU A 148 11.04 -1.47 -1.16
N GLN A 149 9.91 -1.93 -1.68
CA GLN A 149 9.28 -3.17 -1.25
C GLN A 149 10.19 -4.37 -1.55
N SER A 150 10.69 -4.46 -2.78
CA SER A 150 11.53 -5.57 -3.23
C SER A 150 12.86 -5.62 -2.47
N LEU A 151 13.51 -4.47 -2.29
CA LEU A 151 14.77 -4.37 -1.53
C LEU A 151 14.55 -4.75 -0.07
N MET A 152 13.48 -4.28 0.57
CA MET A 152 13.16 -4.64 1.95
C MET A 152 12.91 -6.15 2.09
N THR A 153 12.16 -6.75 1.18
CA THR A 153 11.91 -8.21 1.14
C THR A 153 13.23 -8.97 1.05
N ALA A 154 14.12 -8.57 0.14
CA ALA A 154 15.42 -9.22 -0.03
C ALA A 154 16.32 -9.09 1.20
N LEU A 155 16.36 -7.91 1.85
CA LEU A 155 17.11 -7.66 3.08
C LEU A 155 16.58 -8.49 4.25
N VAL A 156 15.26 -8.55 4.42
CA VAL A 156 14.63 -9.35 5.47
C VAL A 156 14.89 -10.84 5.25
N ALA A 157 14.79 -11.35 4.02
CA ALA A 157 15.08 -12.74 3.70
C ALA A 157 16.53 -13.07 4.03
N ARG A 158 17.50 -12.23 3.66
CA ARG A 158 18.92 -12.42 4.00
C ARG A 158 19.17 -12.44 5.51
N LYS A 159 18.58 -11.45 6.23
CA LYS A 159 18.74 -11.33 7.68
C LYS A 159 18.27 -12.58 8.42
N ASN A 160 17.25 -13.26 7.90
CA ASN A 160 16.71 -14.48 8.47
C ASN A 160 17.36 -15.75 7.90
N GLY A 161 18.33 -15.65 7.00
CA GLY A 161 18.96 -16.79 6.37
C GLY A 161 18.06 -17.55 5.40
N TRP A 162 17.02 -16.89 4.86
CA TRP A 162 16.12 -17.47 3.88
C TRP A 162 16.66 -17.27 2.47
N ASN A 163 16.27 -18.15 1.56
CA ASN A 163 16.61 -17.96 0.16
C ASN A 163 15.76 -16.82 -0.44
N VAL A 164 16.40 -15.75 -0.87
CA VAL A 164 15.72 -14.55 -1.41
C VAL A 164 14.79 -14.91 -2.57
N ALA A 165 15.17 -15.88 -3.42
CA ALA A 165 14.37 -16.30 -4.57
C ALA A 165 12.99 -16.88 -4.19
N ASP A 166 12.83 -17.39 -2.98
CA ASP A 166 11.57 -17.99 -2.52
C ASP A 166 10.55 -16.92 -2.06
N TYR A 167 10.99 -15.68 -1.84
CA TYR A 167 10.17 -14.58 -1.30
C TYR A 167 10.06 -13.38 -2.25
N LEU A 168 10.96 -13.28 -3.22
CA LEU A 168 11.02 -12.17 -4.15
C LEU A 168 10.46 -12.60 -5.50
N THR A 169 9.25 -12.18 -5.80
CA THR A 169 8.63 -12.29 -7.12
C THR A 169 9.06 -11.12 -8.00
N GLY A 170 9.02 -11.27 -9.30
CA GLY A 170 9.41 -10.24 -10.27
C GLY A 170 10.51 -10.73 -11.22
N GLU A 171 10.62 -10.04 -12.36
CA GLU A 171 11.55 -10.39 -13.44
C GLU A 171 12.41 -9.18 -13.83
N GLY A 172 13.58 -9.46 -14.40
CA GLY A 172 14.51 -8.44 -14.90
C GLY A 172 15.73 -8.25 -14.01
N GLU A 173 16.67 -7.46 -14.53
CA GLU A 173 18.02 -7.28 -13.98
C GLU A 173 18.05 -6.88 -12.50
N PHE A 174 17.14 -6.00 -12.09
CA PHE A 174 17.02 -5.56 -10.69
C PHE A 174 16.70 -6.75 -9.77
N PHE A 175 15.68 -7.54 -10.10
CA PHE A 175 15.28 -8.70 -9.30
C PHE A 175 16.35 -9.80 -9.32
N ASP A 176 17.00 -10.01 -10.46
CA ASP A 176 18.11 -10.99 -10.59
C ASP A 176 19.30 -10.56 -9.72
N THR A 177 19.58 -9.27 -9.68
CA THR A 177 20.61 -8.69 -8.80
C THR A 177 20.29 -8.93 -7.33
N LEU A 178 19.04 -8.70 -6.91
CA LEU A 178 18.61 -8.96 -5.52
C LEU A 178 18.71 -10.45 -5.14
N ARG A 179 18.45 -11.36 -6.08
CA ARG A 179 18.51 -12.83 -5.84
C ARG A 179 19.95 -13.36 -5.79
N THR A 180 20.85 -12.81 -6.60
CA THR A 180 22.16 -13.42 -6.84
C THR A 180 23.33 -12.70 -6.18
N SER A 181 23.22 -11.39 -5.96
CA SER A 181 24.31 -10.60 -5.38
C SER A 181 24.61 -11.02 -3.94
N THR A 182 25.87 -11.10 -3.57
CA THR A 182 26.33 -11.35 -2.18
C THR A 182 26.79 -10.07 -1.47
N ALA A 183 26.83 -8.93 -2.19
CA ALA A 183 27.22 -7.65 -1.59
C ALA A 183 26.17 -7.20 -0.56
N PRO A 184 26.56 -6.52 0.55
CA PRO A 184 25.64 -6.04 1.57
C PRO A 184 24.55 -5.11 1.02
N ASP A 185 24.90 -4.29 0.04
CA ASP A 185 24.05 -3.33 -0.67
C ASP A 185 23.55 -3.86 -2.04
N PHE A 186 23.69 -5.13 -2.30
CA PHE A 186 23.44 -5.79 -3.58
C PHE A 186 24.25 -5.21 -4.76
N GLY A 187 25.18 -4.30 -4.52
CA GLY A 187 25.87 -3.54 -5.56
C GLY A 187 25.05 -2.38 -6.13
N LEU A 188 23.94 -2.02 -5.50
CA LEU A 188 22.98 -1.03 -6.00
C LEU A 188 23.20 0.40 -5.47
N ALA A 189 24.06 0.60 -4.45
CA ALA A 189 24.22 1.89 -3.79
C ALA A 189 24.69 3.02 -4.74
N ALA A 190 25.40 2.70 -5.82
CA ALA A 190 25.87 3.69 -6.80
C ALA A 190 24.75 4.16 -7.75
N SER A 191 23.76 3.31 -8.06
CA SER A 191 22.65 3.60 -8.96
C SER A 191 21.38 4.04 -8.26
N MET A 192 21.21 3.64 -6.99
CA MET A 192 20.02 3.88 -6.18
C MET A 192 20.41 4.51 -4.83
N PRO A 193 20.41 5.85 -4.71
CA PRO A 193 20.92 6.56 -3.52
C PRO A 193 20.25 6.17 -2.21
N PHE A 194 18.96 5.76 -2.25
CA PHE A 194 18.19 5.38 -1.07
C PHE A 194 18.57 4.00 -0.48
N VAL A 195 19.34 3.17 -1.19
CA VAL A 195 19.70 1.81 -0.75
C VAL A 195 20.37 1.80 0.61
N ALA A 196 21.30 2.74 0.84
CA ALA A 196 21.99 2.84 2.12
C ALA A 196 21.05 3.14 3.30
N ASP A 197 20.00 3.93 3.08
CA ASP A 197 19.01 4.24 4.10
C ASP A 197 18.05 3.08 4.32
N VAL A 198 17.63 2.38 3.26
CA VAL A 198 16.81 1.17 3.38
C VAL A 198 17.53 0.07 4.15
N ILE A 199 18.83 -0.12 3.97
CA ILE A 199 19.64 -1.07 4.77
C ILE A 199 19.57 -0.71 6.25
N LYS A 200 19.77 0.55 6.62
CA LYS A 200 19.68 1.02 8.02
C LYS A 200 18.25 0.79 8.58
N ILE A 201 17.24 1.03 7.75
CA ILE A 201 15.84 0.78 8.12
C ILE A 201 15.58 -0.71 8.34
N ALA A 202 16.13 -1.58 7.49
CA ALA A 202 15.98 -3.03 7.62
C ALA A 202 16.62 -3.57 8.93
N ASP A 203 17.66 -2.90 9.42
CA ASP A 203 18.35 -3.24 10.68
C ASP A 203 17.60 -2.76 11.93
N GLU A 204 16.63 -1.86 11.79
CA GLU A 204 15.79 -1.43 12.92
C GLU A 204 15.05 -2.62 13.53
N THR A 205 15.07 -2.71 14.84
CA THR A 205 14.46 -3.81 15.60
C THR A 205 13.01 -3.54 15.97
N ASP A 206 12.67 -2.26 16.20
CA ASP A 206 11.29 -1.86 16.45
C ASP A 206 10.51 -1.76 15.13
N PRO A 207 9.49 -2.61 14.92
CA PRO A 207 8.73 -2.59 13.68
C PRO A 207 7.99 -1.26 13.44
N VAL A 208 7.58 -0.56 14.49
CA VAL A 208 6.91 0.75 14.37
C VAL A 208 7.90 1.82 13.89
N GLU A 209 9.09 1.84 14.48
CA GLU A 209 10.15 2.78 14.06
C GLU A 209 10.67 2.46 12.65
N LYS A 210 10.72 1.18 12.27
CA LYS A 210 11.04 0.75 10.91
C LYS A 210 10.05 1.33 9.90
N GLU A 211 8.76 1.20 10.15
CA GLU A 211 7.70 1.73 9.29
C GLU A 211 7.75 3.26 9.21
N LYS A 212 7.93 3.96 10.34
CA LYS A 212 8.06 5.42 10.37
C LYS A 212 9.24 5.92 9.53
N LYS A 213 10.39 5.24 9.61
CA LYS A 213 11.57 5.59 8.81
C LYS A 213 11.35 5.36 7.33
N MET A 214 10.64 4.27 6.97
CA MET A 214 10.27 4.00 5.58
C MET A 214 9.32 5.07 5.04
N ASP A 215 8.32 5.48 5.83
CA ASP A 215 7.40 6.55 5.47
C ASP A 215 8.09 7.90 5.37
N ALA A 216 9.04 8.18 6.25
CA ALA A 216 9.85 9.40 6.17
C ALA A 216 10.68 9.46 4.87
N LEU A 217 11.23 8.32 4.42
CA LEU A 217 11.94 8.24 3.15
C LEU A 217 11.00 8.54 1.97
N LYS A 218 9.82 7.92 1.95
CA LYS A 218 8.79 8.17 0.92
C LYS A 218 8.31 9.63 0.94
N TRP A 219 8.13 10.18 2.13
CA TRP A 219 7.70 11.58 2.31
C TRP A 219 8.73 12.57 1.76
N ALA A 220 10.02 12.37 2.11
CA ALA A 220 11.10 13.20 1.61
C ALA A 220 11.21 13.17 0.08
N TRP A 221 11.01 11.99 -0.52
CA TRP A 221 10.98 11.85 -1.98
C TRP A 221 9.81 12.65 -2.60
N LEU A 222 8.62 12.58 -2.01
CA LEU A 222 7.47 13.36 -2.48
C LEU A 222 7.71 14.87 -2.36
N ASP A 223 8.36 15.35 -1.29
CA ASP A 223 8.69 16.76 -1.12
C ASP A 223 9.66 17.26 -2.20
N GLU A 224 10.67 16.46 -2.54
CA GLU A 224 11.64 16.78 -3.58
C GLU A 224 11.00 16.86 -4.97
N HIS A 225 10.12 15.92 -5.32
CA HIS A 225 9.57 15.78 -6.66
C HIS A 225 8.32 16.63 -6.93
N THR A 226 7.75 17.29 -5.92
CA THR A 226 6.57 18.15 -6.09
C THR A 226 6.84 19.63 -5.82
N PHE A 227 8.10 19.99 -5.63
CA PHE A 227 8.48 21.35 -5.25
C PHE A 227 8.21 22.39 -6.36
N PHE A 228 8.46 22.03 -7.64
CA PHE A 228 8.41 22.99 -8.74
C PHE A 228 7.00 23.23 -9.32
N ASP A 229 6.15 22.22 -9.33
CA ASP A 229 4.80 22.27 -9.90
C ASP A 229 3.73 21.91 -8.84
N PRO A 230 3.41 22.84 -7.92
CA PRO A 230 2.64 22.52 -6.72
C PRO A 230 1.13 22.31 -6.98
N PHE A 231 0.64 22.45 -8.21
CA PHE A 231 -0.80 22.39 -8.52
C PHE A 231 -1.14 21.53 -9.74
N ASP A 232 -0.21 20.73 -10.22
CA ASP A 232 -0.43 19.79 -11.31
C ASP A 232 -0.98 18.44 -10.78
N ILE A 233 -1.13 17.46 -11.67
CA ILE A 233 -1.58 16.10 -11.33
C ILE A 233 -0.58 15.39 -10.41
N THR A 234 0.72 15.66 -10.56
CA THR A 234 1.76 15.07 -9.70
C THR A 234 1.61 15.53 -8.26
N ALA A 235 1.39 16.84 -8.07
CA ALA A 235 1.14 17.42 -6.75
C ALA A 235 -0.15 16.86 -6.11
N LEU A 236 -1.21 16.66 -6.92
CA LEU A 236 -2.44 16.03 -6.45
C LEU A 236 -2.19 14.59 -5.98
N ILE A 237 -1.55 13.75 -6.79
CA ILE A 237 -1.25 12.36 -6.41
C ILE A 237 -0.29 12.31 -5.21
N ALA A 238 0.69 13.21 -5.13
CA ALA A 238 1.57 13.31 -3.96
C ALA A 238 0.82 13.70 -2.68
N TYR A 239 -0.19 14.59 -2.78
CA TYR A 239 -1.05 14.91 -1.65
C TYR A 239 -1.86 13.69 -1.20
N LEU A 240 -2.42 12.92 -2.14
CA LEU A 240 -3.11 11.67 -1.84
C LEU A 240 -2.17 10.62 -1.22
N ALA A 241 -0.95 10.49 -1.74
CA ALA A 241 0.04 9.56 -1.20
C ALA A 241 0.45 9.92 0.24
N ARG A 242 0.69 11.21 0.53
CA ARG A 242 0.93 11.67 1.91
C ARG A 242 -0.27 11.41 2.82
N THR A 243 -1.48 11.65 2.33
CA THR A 243 -2.71 11.36 3.08
C THR A 243 -2.83 9.88 3.41
N GLU A 244 -2.50 9.00 2.47
CA GLU A 244 -2.51 7.55 2.68
C GLU A 244 -1.53 7.12 3.79
N LEU A 245 -0.31 7.64 3.77
CA LEU A 245 0.68 7.37 4.82
C LEU A 245 0.13 7.77 6.19
N LEU A 246 -0.48 8.95 6.30
CA LEU A 246 -1.08 9.43 7.55
C LEU A 246 -2.33 8.63 7.97
N ASP A 247 -3.19 8.21 7.04
CA ASP A 247 -4.36 7.38 7.34
C ASP A 247 -3.96 6.04 7.95
N ARG A 248 -2.87 5.45 7.46
CA ARG A 248 -2.32 4.20 8.01
C ARG A 248 -1.95 4.37 9.49
N TRP A 249 -1.30 5.47 9.87
CA TRP A 249 -0.93 5.75 11.27
C TRP A 249 -2.15 6.04 12.15
N ALA A 250 -3.14 6.77 11.63
CA ALA A 250 -4.37 7.05 12.35
C ALA A 250 -5.14 5.76 12.71
N LEU A 251 -5.16 4.78 11.80
CA LEU A 251 -5.78 3.48 12.05
C LEU A 251 -5.01 2.68 13.11
N LEU A 252 -3.68 2.66 13.05
CA LEU A 252 -2.84 1.97 14.02
C LEU A 252 -2.97 2.56 15.43
N ASP A 253 -3.04 3.89 15.56
CA ASP A 253 -3.26 4.56 16.83
C ASP A 253 -4.62 4.21 17.46
N VAL A 254 -5.67 4.13 16.66
CA VAL A 254 -7.01 3.73 17.11
C VAL A 254 -7.03 2.26 17.58
N GLU A 255 -6.37 1.37 16.84
CA GLU A 255 -6.29 -0.05 17.23
C GLU A 255 -5.46 -0.26 18.50
N GLN A 256 -4.31 0.41 18.61
CA GLN A 256 -3.50 0.37 19.83
C GLN A 256 -4.24 0.98 21.03
N GLY A 257 -4.98 2.07 20.83
CA GLY A 257 -5.82 2.67 21.85
C GLY A 257 -6.92 1.72 22.33
N LYS A 258 -7.58 1.00 21.42
CA LYS A 258 -8.58 -0.03 21.75
C LYS A 258 -7.96 -1.21 22.51
N ALA A 259 -6.81 -1.70 22.06
CA ALA A 259 -6.10 -2.80 22.70
C ALA A 259 -5.68 -2.44 24.13
N ARG A 260 -5.08 -1.25 24.33
CA ARG A 260 -4.74 -0.74 25.67
C ARG A 260 -5.97 -0.54 26.56
N PHE A 261 -7.07 -0.03 26.02
CA PHE A 261 -8.31 0.14 26.78
C PHE A 261 -8.89 -1.22 27.21
N THR A 262 -8.86 -2.22 26.33
CA THR A 262 -9.29 -3.59 26.64
C THR A 262 -8.42 -4.20 27.75
N GLU A 263 -7.10 -4.05 27.64
CA GLU A 263 -6.14 -4.51 28.67
C GLU A 263 -6.40 -3.84 30.04
N ILE A 264 -6.65 -2.53 30.07
CA ILE A 264 -6.99 -1.80 31.29
C ILE A 264 -8.29 -2.35 31.90
N ILE A 265 -9.34 -2.58 31.10
CA ILE A 265 -10.61 -3.14 31.56
C ILE A 265 -10.43 -4.57 32.07
N GLU A 266 -9.64 -5.40 31.41
CA GLU A 266 -9.34 -6.77 31.88
C GLU A 266 -8.56 -6.77 33.18
N ASN A 267 -7.56 -5.90 33.30
CA ASN A 267 -6.80 -5.72 34.55
C ASN A 267 -7.73 -5.24 35.72
N LEU A 268 -8.56 -4.24 35.46
CA LEU A 268 -9.53 -3.76 36.46
C LEU A 268 -10.57 -4.85 36.86
N ARG A 269 -10.98 -5.68 35.90
CA ARG A 269 -11.86 -6.84 36.20
C ARG A 269 -11.11 -7.94 36.97
N GLY A 270 -9.80 -8.12 36.69
CA GLY A 270 -8.96 -9.07 37.43
C GLY A 270 -8.65 -8.63 38.85
N GLU A 271 -8.53 -7.32 39.09
CA GLU A 271 -8.32 -6.72 40.41
C GLU A 271 -9.60 -6.58 41.22
N ALA A 272 -10.78 -6.52 40.61
CA ALA A 272 -12.08 -6.52 41.26
C ALA A 272 -12.50 -7.95 41.70
N ARG A 273 -11.65 -8.64 42.44
CA ARG A 273 -12.07 -9.75 43.27
C ARG A 273 -12.86 -9.17 44.43
N VAL A 274 -14.18 -9.35 44.39
CA VAL A 274 -15.06 -9.08 45.56
C VAL A 274 -14.46 -9.86 46.72
N PRO A 275 -14.06 -9.22 47.83
CA PRO A 275 -13.56 -9.93 49.01
C PRO A 275 -14.57 -10.98 49.42
N GLU A 276 -14.13 -12.19 49.76
CA GLU A 276 -14.98 -13.31 50.14
C GLU A 276 -15.94 -12.99 51.31
N GLU A 277 -15.68 -11.93 52.07
CA GLU A 277 -16.51 -11.42 53.15
C GLU A 277 -17.89 -10.90 52.67
N PHE A 278 -18.08 -10.59 51.39
CA PHE A 278 -19.36 -10.11 50.85
C PHE A 278 -20.16 -11.20 50.10
N VAL A 279 -19.68 -12.42 50.04
CA VAL A 279 -20.35 -13.54 49.36
C VAL A 279 -21.19 -14.41 50.33
N ARG A 280 -21.17 -14.10 51.61
CA ARG A 280 -21.99 -14.80 52.60
C ARG A 280 -23.12 -13.90 53.11
N LYS A 281 -24.30 -13.99 52.51
CA LYS A 281 -25.60 -14.02 53.19
C LYS A 281 -26.63 -14.71 52.30
#